data_804f9dd8305030ed7cd0c63a62d17866
#
_entry.id   804f9dd8305030ed7cd0c63a62d17866
#
_cell.length_a   1.000
_cell.length_b   1.000
_cell.length_c   1.000
_cell.angle_alpha   90.00
_cell.angle_beta   90.00
_cell.angle_gamma   90.00
#
_symmetry.space_group_name_H-M   'P 1'
#
loop_
_entity.id
_entity.type
_entity.pdbx_description
1 polymer ?
#
loop_
_entity_poly.entity_id
_entity_poly.type
_entity_poly.pdbx_seq_one_letter_code
_entity_poly.pdbx_strand_id
1 'polypeptide(L)'
;MKKISKKWMLMLLTGLLIIGMTTPSMTAHAADTEGINQFVTRLYQVCFGREPDAGGLEDWSNRLATGQETGAQVTYGFVFSQEFRNMNLCNSHYVDALYEAFFGRASDEAGKADWMNRLASGQTRGAVMTGFVNSDEFRNLCASYGITQGTGDWSTADIAVNGGCVKDKPTEEIYNFVTRLY
;
A
#
# COMPACT_ATOMS: atom_id res chain seq x y z
N MET A 1 -64.63 48.85 -12.58
CA MET A 1 -64.37 47.41 -12.27
C MET A 1 -64.18 46.65 -13.60
N LYS A 2 -62.96 46.39 -14.02
CA LYS A 2 -62.63 45.65 -15.25
C LYS A 2 -62.59 44.20 -14.94
N LYS A 3 -63.46 43.37 -15.56
CA LYS A 3 -63.47 41.90 -15.47
C LYS A 3 -62.26 41.37 -16.19
N ILE A 4 -61.33 40.70 -15.46
CA ILE A 4 -60.23 39.97 -16.01
C ILE A 4 -60.77 38.69 -16.62
N SER A 5 -60.55 38.51 -17.92
CA SER A 5 -61.04 37.35 -18.67
C SER A 5 -60.36 36.07 -18.27
N LYS A 6 -61.14 35.00 -18.08
CA LYS A 6 -60.69 33.64 -17.72
C LYS A 6 -59.73 32.96 -18.72
N LYS A 7 -59.39 33.60 -19.82
CA LYS A 7 -58.50 33.07 -20.85
C LYS A 7 -56.98 33.16 -20.53
N TRP A 8 -56.60 33.98 -19.51
CA TRP A 8 -55.18 34.15 -19.14
C TRP A 8 -54.71 33.21 -18.03
N MET A 9 -55.60 32.39 -17.47
CA MET A 9 -55.26 31.48 -16.38
C MET A 9 -54.88 30.06 -16.88
N LEU A 10 -54.85 29.86 -18.22
CA LEU A 10 -54.56 28.54 -18.79
C LEU A 10 -53.20 28.44 -19.51
N MET A 11 -52.34 29.45 -19.39
CA MET A 11 -51.03 29.47 -20.07
C MET A 11 -49.83 29.45 -19.14
N LEU A 12 -49.98 29.13 -17.86
CA LEU A 12 -48.86 29.02 -16.90
C LEU A 12 -48.64 27.58 -16.37
N LEU A 13 -49.07 26.56 -17.09
CA LEU A 13 -48.95 25.18 -16.65
C LEU A 13 -48.20 24.26 -17.67
N THR A 14 -47.28 24.85 -18.43
CA THR A 14 -46.38 24.02 -19.26
C THR A 14 -44.99 24.62 -19.22
N GLY A 15 -44.13 24.08 -18.39
CA GLY A 15 -42.72 24.47 -18.41
C GLY A 15 -41.91 24.10 -17.17
N LEU A 16 -42.28 23.05 -16.43
CA LEU A 16 -41.33 22.48 -15.50
C LEU A 16 -40.48 21.43 -16.24
N LEU A 17 -39.51 21.94 -17.00
CA LEU A 17 -38.45 21.11 -17.54
C LEU A 17 -37.58 20.63 -16.37
N ILE A 18 -37.87 19.44 -15.85
CA ILE A 18 -36.96 18.76 -14.92
C ILE A 18 -35.72 18.43 -15.73
N ILE A 19 -34.74 19.32 -15.73
CA ILE A 19 -33.38 18.97 -16.12
C ILE A 19 -32.90 17.97 -15.05
N GLY A 20 -33.04 16.70 -15.37
CA GLY A 20 -32.42 15.64 -14.62
C GLY A 20 -30.90 15.87 -14.65
N MET A 21 -30.37 16.52 -13.61
CA MET A 21 -28.95 16.49 -13.34
C MET A 21 -28.62 15.03 -13.03
N THR A 22 -28.20 14.28 -14.03
CA THR A 22 -27.45 13.06 -13.82
C THR A 22 -26.12 13.49 -13.24
N THR A 23 -26.05 13.56 -11.90
CA THR A 23 -24.77 13.58 -11.23
C THR A 23 -24.03 12.33 -11.70
N PRO A 24 -22.82 12.43 -12.27
CA PRO A 24 -22.04 11.24 -12.50
C PRO A 24 -21.87 10.58 -11.13
N SER A 25 -22.46 9.41 -10.93
CA SER A 25 -22.11 8.55 -9.82
C SER A 25 -20.63 8.27 -9.99
N MET A 26 -19.79 9.00 -9.26
CA MET A 26 -18.46 8.50 -8.97
C MET A 26 -18.70 7.20 -8.21
N THR A 27 -18.59 6.08 -8.91
CA THR A 27 -18.42 4.78 -8.27
C THR A 27 -17.10 4.91 -7.53
N ALA A 28 -17.17 5.36 -6.25
CA ALA A 28 -16.10 5.14 -5.33
C ALA A 28 -15.85 3.63 -5.41
N HIS A 29 -14.67 3.25 -5.93
CA HIS A 29 -14.25 1.86 -5.93
C HIS A 29 -14.26 1.48 -4.46
N ALA A 30 -15.20 0.65 -4.04
CA ALA A 30 -15.23 0.15 -2.67
C ALA A 30 -13.88 -0.53 -2.45
N ALA A 31 -13.16 -0.09 -1.43
CA ALA A 31 -11.90 -0.71 -1.09
C ALA A 31 -12.11 -2.23 -0.97
N ASP A 32 -11.25 -2.98 -1.62
CA ASP A 32 -11.27 -4.44 -1.52
C ASP A 32 -10.77 -4.85 -0.13
N THR A 33 -11.71 -5.04 0.79
CA THR A 33 -11.40 -5.39 2.18
C THR A 33 -10.55 -6.65 2.27
N GLU A 34 -10.81 -7.65 1.42
CA GLU A 34 -10.02 -8.89 1.41
C GLU A 34 -8.59 -8.60 0.93
N GLY A 35 -8.43 -7.86 -0.16
CA GLY A 35 -7.11 -7.47 -0.67
C GLY A 35 -6.34 -6.61 0.33
N ILE A 36 -7.00 -5.68 1.02
CA ILE A 36 -6.39 -4.87 2.08
C ILE A 36 -5.91 -5.75 3.24
N ASN A 37 -6.75 -6.68 3.70
CA ASN A 37 -6.38 -7.61 4.77
C ASN A 37 -5.18 -8.48 4.37
N GLN A 38 -5.14 -8.97 3.13
CA GLN A 38 -4.01 -9.71 2.58
C GLN A 38 -2.73 -8.85 2.55
N PHE A 39 -2.84 -7.59 2.14
CA PHE A 39 -1.71 -6.66 2.16
C PHE A 39 -1.16 -6.46 3.57
N VAL A 40 -2.01 -6.17 4.55
CA VAL A 40 -1.60 -5.98 5.95
C VAL A 40 -1.03 -7.27 6.54
N THR A 41 -1.69 -8.41 6.32
CA THR A 41 -1.20 -9.72 6.79
C THR A 41 0.19 -10.02 6.26
N ARG A 42 0.43 -9.80 4.96
CA ARG A 42 1.75 -9.96 4.36
C ARG A 42 2.81 -9.08 5.03
N LEU A 43 2.49 -7.81 5.34
CA LEU A 43 3.43 -6.95 6.06
C LEU A 43 3.80 -7.51 7.43
N TYR A 44 2.84 -8.04 8.20
CA TYR A 44 3.11 -8.71 9.48
C TYR A 44 4.02 -9.93 9.31
N GLN A 45 3.70 -10.76 8.33
CA GLN A 45 4.47 -11.98 8.05
C GLN A 45 5.90 -11.67 7.62
N VAL A 46 6.08 -10.76 6.66
CA VAL A 46 7.39 -10.41 6.12
C VAL A 46 8.23 -9.58 7.11
N CYS A 47 7.63 -8.58 7.72
CA CYS A 47 8.36 -7.64 8.57
C CYS A 47 8.53 -8.11 10.00
N PHE A 48 7.66 -9.01 10.49
CA PHE A 48 7.66 -9.43 11.90
C PHE A 48 7.72 -10.95 12.08
N GLY A 49 7.60 -11.72 11.00
CA GLY A 49 7.64 -13.18 11.05
C GLY A 49 6.47 -13.80 11.81
N ARG A 50 5.33 -13.11 11.90
CA ARG A 50 4.14 -13.54 12.65
C ARG A 50 2.85 -13.11 11.97
N GLU A 51 1.75 -13.77 12.35
CA GLU A 51 0.42 -13.32 11.97
C GLU A 51 0.04 -12.02 12.72
N PRO A 52 -0.80 -11.16 12.10
CA PRO A 52 -1.38 -10.04 12.81
C PRO A 52 -2.32 -10.54 13.93
N ASP A 53 -2.32 -9.83 15.05
CA ASP A 53 -3.45 -9.94 15.97
C ASP A 53 -4.70 -9.25 15.39
N ALA A 54 -5.88 -9.64 15.87
CA ALA A 54 -7.14 -9.15 15.32
C ALA A 54 -7.26 -7.62 15.37
N GLY A 55 -6.81 -6.99 16.45
CA GLY A 55 -6.84 -5.53 16.61
C GLY A 55 -5.89 -4.81 15.66
N GLY A 56 -4.68 -5.34 15.48
CA GLY A 56 -3.70 -4.80 14.56
C GLY A 56 -4.13 -4.92 13.10
N LEU A 57 -4.71 -6.06 12.72
CA LEU A 57 -5.25 -6.23 11.37
C LEU A 57 -6.38 -5.24 11.10
N GLU A 58 -7.34 -5.14 12.03
CA GLU A 58 -8.49 -4.24 11.90
C GLU A 58 -8.05 -2.77 11.80
N ASP A 59 -7.15 -2.31 12.68
CA ASP A 59 -6.71 -0.90 12.70
C ASP A 59 -6.00 -0.52 11.39
N TRP A 60 -5.00 -1.29 10.96
CA TRP A 60 -4.28 -1.00 9.72
C TRP A 60 -5.15 -1.10 8.47
N SER A 61 -6.03 -2.11 8.42
CA SER A 61 -6.95 -2.27 7.30
C SER A 61 -7.95 -1.12 7.22
N ASN A 62 -8.49 -0.66 8.35
CA ASN A 62 -9.39 0.48 8.37
C ASN A 62 -8.71 1.79 7.95
N ARG A 63 -7.46 2.04 8.36
CA ARG A 63 -6.69 3.22 7.94
C ARG A 63 -6.47 3.25 6.43
N LEU A 64 -6.16 2.11 5.83
CA LEU A 64 -6.02 1.97 4.38
C LEU A 64 -7.36 2.12 3.66
N ALA A 65 -8.41 1.44 4.12
CA ALA A 65 -9.74 1.47 3.51
C ALA A 65 -10.38 2.86 3.53
N THR A 66 -10.12 3.62 4.58
CA THR A 66 -10.64 5.00 4.73
C THR A 66 -9.74 6.06 4.09
N GLY A 67 -8.56 5.69 3.60
CA GLY A 67 -7.56 6.63 3.07
C GLY A 67 -6.91 7.50 4.15
N GLN A 68 -7.03 7.14 5.42
CA GLN A 68 -6.34 7.82 6.52
C GLN A 68 -4.82 7.65 6.38
N GLU A 69 -4.39 6.49 5.91
CA GLU A 69 -3.01 6.21 5.54
C GLU A 69 -2.94 5.60 4.13
N THR A 70 -1.81 5.78 3.49
CA THR A 70 -1.50 5.22 2.18
C THR A 70 -0.68 3.95 2.30
N GLY A 71 -0.63 3.13 1.26
CA GLY A 71 0.22 1.95 1.22
C GLY A 71 1.69 2.26 1.54
N ALA A 72 2.20 3.38 1.03
CA ALA A 72 3.55 3.86 1.32
C ALA A 72 3.79 4.14 2.81
N GLN A 73 2.87 4.84 3.46
CA GLN A 73 2.98 5.20 4.88
C GLN A 73 2.91 3.97 5.77
N VAL A 74 1.95 3.07 5.51
CA VAL A 74 1.83 1.83 6.26
C VAL A 74 3.09 0.98 6.12
N THR A 75 3.56 0.73 4.89
CA THR A 75 4.77 -0.08 4.66
C THR A 75 6.00 0.55 5.30
N TYR A 76 6.12 1.88 5.27
CA TYR A 76 7.20 2.58 6.00
C TYR A 76 7.13 2.29 7.50
N GLY A 77 5.94 2.37 8.09
CA GLY A 77 5.75 2.08 9.53
C GLY A 77 6.22 0.68 9.91
N PHE A 78 5.99 -0.31 9.05
CA PHE A 78 6.44 -1.69 9.26
C PHE A 78 7.95 -1.83 9.07
N VAL A 79 8.50 -1.40 7.93
CA VAL A 79 9.92 -1.60 7.56
C VAL A 79 10.87 -0.78 8.46
N PHE A 80 10.41 0.36 8.99
CA PHE A 80 11.22 1.18 9.90
C PHE A 80 10.84 1.00 11.38
N SER A 81 9.97 0.04 11.71
CA SER A 81 9.64 -0.30 13.08
C SER A 81 10.83 -0.85 13.87
N GLN A 82 10.76 -0.77 15.19
CA GLN A 82 11.76 -1.40 16.05
C GLN A 82 11.75 -2.94 15.91
N GLU A 83 10.57 -3.53 15.68
CA GLU A 83 10.41 -4.98 15.51
C GLU A 83 11.17 -5.46 14.26
N PHE A 84 11.01 -4.80 13.11
CA PHE A 84 11.76 -5.10 11.90
C PHE A 84 13.27 -4.89 12.07
N ARG A 85 13.68 -3.80 12.73
CA ARG A 85 15.11 -3.53 13.00
C ARG A 85 15.75 -4.62 13.86
N ASN A 86 15.01 -5.19 14.80
CA ASN A 86 15.49 -6.27 15.65
C ASN A 86 15.77 -7.56 14.88
N MET A 87 15.21 -7.76 13.69
CA MET A 87 15.56 -8.87 12.80
C MET A 87 17.01 -8.78 12.28
N ASN A 88 17.60 -7.59 12.32
CA ASN A 88 18.99 -7.32 11.94
C ASN A 88 19.37 -7.92 10.56
N LEU A 89 18.50 -7.76 9.58
CA LEU A 89 18.67 -8.31 8.23
C LEU A 89 19.89 -7.70 7.55
N CYS A 90 20.71 -8.52 6.90
CA CYS A 90 21.72 -8.01 5.98
C CYS A 90 21.09 -7.41 4.72
N ASN A 91 21.87 -6.70 3.90
CA ASN A 91 21.33 -6.01 2.72
C ASN A 91 20.62 -6.97 1.74
N SER A 92 21.15 -8.17 1.55
CA SER A 92 20.51 -9.15 0.66
C SER A 92 19.11 -9.54 1.14
N HIS A 93 18.99 -9.89 2.44
CA HIS A 93 17.70 -10.25 3.03
C HIS A 93 16.76 -9.03 3.17
N TYR A 94 17.31 -7.84 3.39
CA TYR A 94 16.53 -6.61 3.35
C TYR A 94 15.87 -6.38 1.99
N VAL A 95 16.62 -6.55 0.89
CA VAL A 95 16.07 -6.44 -0.46
C VAL A 95 14.99 -7.49 -0.71
N ASP A 96 15.22 -8.75 -0.32
CA ASP A 96 14.21 -9.81 -0.43
C ASP A 96 12.93 -9.44 0.34
N ALA A 97 13.08 -8.97 1.58
CA ALA A 97 11.93 -8.53 2.38
C ALA A 97 11.16 -7.37 1.72
N LEU A 98 11.84 -6.44 1.04
CA LEU A 98 11.14 -5.39 0.29
C LEU A 98 10.35 -5.94 -0.91
N TYR A 99 10.89 -6.89 -1.67
CA TYR A 99 10.15 -7.52 -2.76
C TYR A 99 8.88 -8.20 -2.26
N GLU A 100 9.00 -8.96 -1.18
CA GLU A 100 7.84 -9.63 -0.57
C GLU A 100 6.83 -8.61 0.01
N ALA A 101 7.30 -7.61 0.76
CA ALA A 101 6.43 -6.62 1.39
C ALA A 101 5.70 -5.75 0.36
N PHE A 102 6.41 -5.21 -0.64
CA PHE A 102 5.86 -4.29 -1.61
C PHE A 102 5.18 -4.95 -2.79
N PHE A 103 5.67 -6.10 -3.24
CA PHE A 103 5.20 -6.73 -4.48
C PHE A 103 4.52 -8.08 -4.26
N GLY A 104 4.66 -8.68 -3.06
CA GLY A 104 4.09 -9.99 -2.74
C GLY A 104 4.74 -11.13 -3.54
N ARG A 105 5.99 -10.98 -3.94
CA ARG A 105 6.74 -11.97 -4.71
C ARG A 105 8.21 -11.99 -4.33
N ALA A 106 8.87 -13.09 -4.65
CA ALA A 106 10.32 -13.19 -4.52
C ALA A 106 11.05 -12.18 -5.43
N SER A 107 12.26 -11.78 -5.03
CA SER A 107 13.12 -10.95 -5.86
C SER A 107 13.58 -11.73 -7.11
N ASP A 108 13.61 -11.06 -8.26
CA ASP A 108 14.31 -11.58 -9.42
C ASP A 108 15.81 -11.26 -9.33
N GLU A 109 16.63 -12.09 -9.99
CA GLU A 109 18.09 -12.00 -9.89
C GLU A 109 18.64 -10.63 -10.33
N ALA A 110 18.14 -10.10 -11.45
CA ALA A 110 18.63 -8.84 -12.03
C ALA A 110 18.23 -7.65 -11.17
N GLY A 111 16.98 -7.58 -10.73
CA GLY A 111 16.48 -6.51 -9.87
C GLY A 111 17.16 -6.52 -8.50
N LYS A 112 17.34 -7.71 -7.91
CA LYS A 112 18.08 -7.83 -6.65
C LYS A 112 19.53 -7.37 -6.80
N ALA A 113 20.21 -7.77 -7.88
CA ALA A 113 21.59 -7.35 -8.14
C ALA A 113 21.70 -5.82 -8.28
N ASP A 114 20.76 -5.14 -8.96
CA ASP A 114 20.76 -3.69 -9.08
C ASP A 114 20.62 -3.01 -7.70
N TRP A 115 19.66 -3.44 -6.87
CA TRP A 115 19.50 -2.89 -5.53
C TRP A 115 20.70 -3.15 -4.62
N MET A 116 21.30 -4.33 -4.71
CA MET A 116 22.52 -4.65 -3.97
C MET A 116 23.69 -3.76 -4.38
N ASN A 117 23.86 -3.49 -5.69
CA ASN A 117 24.88 -2.57 -6.19
C ASN A 117 24.67 -1.13 -5.69
N ARG A 118 23.43 -0.66 -5.62
CA ARG A 118 23.10 0.66 -5.06
C ARG A 118 23.46 0.75 -3.57
N LEU A 119 23.11 -0.25 -2.79
CA LEU A 119 23.51 -0.34 -1.38
C LEU A 119 25.04 -0.40 -1.22
N ALA A 120 25.74 -1.16 -2.05
CA ALA A 120 27.20 -1.24 -2.05
C ALA A 120 27.87 0.08 -2.45
N SER A 121 27.22 0.89 -3.28
CA SER A 121 27.68 2.24 -3.65
C SER A 121 27.37 3.33 -2.62
N GLY A 122 26.78 2.96 -1.48
CA GLY A 122 26.55 3.88 -0.35
C GLY A 122 25.14 4.47 -0.31
N GLN A 123 24.21 4.01 -1.12
CA GLN A 123 22.81 4.41 -0.92
C GLN A 123 22.28 3.82 0.39
N THR A 124 21.46 4.59 1.08
CA THR A 124 20.79 4.15 2.32
C THR A 124 19.71 3.12 2.03
N ARG A 125 19.32 2.34 3.01
CA ARG A 125 18.16 1.44 2.92
C ARG A 125 16.85 2.20 2.68
N GLY A 126 16.74 3.40 3.24
CA GLY A 126 15.60 4.28 2.97
C GLY A 126 15.54 4.74 1.52
N ALA A 127 16.70 5.03 0.88
CA ALA A 127 16.75 5.37 -0.54
C ALA A 127 16.29 4.19 -1.43
N VAL A 128 16.70 2.96 -1.08
CA VAL A 128 16.23 1.75 -1.76
C VAL A 128 14.72 1.60 -1.58
N MET A 129 14.20 1.68 -0.35
CA MET A 129 12.75 1.63 -0.09
C MET A 129 11.98 2.70 -0.87
N THR A 130 12.51 3.93 -0.96
CA THR A 130 11.91 5.01 -1.77
C THR A 130 11.71 4.58 -3.23
N GLY A 131 12.65 3.83 -3.80
CA GLY A 131 12.53 3.27 -5.14
C GLY A 131 11.39 2.24 -5.26
N PHE A 132 11.21 1.38 -4.27
CA PHE A 132 10.08 0.43 -4.22
C PHE A 132 8.75 1.15 -4.12
N VAL A 133 8.62 2.11 -3.20
CA VAL A 133 7.40 2.90 -3.02
C VAL A 133 6.97 3.61 -4.29
N ASN A 134 7.91 4.20 -5.03
CA ASN A 134 7.61 4.99 -6.22
C ASN A 134 7.56 4.16 -7.51
N SER A 135 7.63 2.83 -7.43
CA SER A 135 7.57 1.94 -8.58
C SER A 135 6.15 1.80 -9.14
N ASP A 136 6.08 1.53 -10.44
CA ASP A 136 4.83 1.21 -11.12
C ASP A 136 4.22 -0.10 -10.61
N GLU A 137 5.06 -1.06 -10.21
CA GLU A 137 4.63 -2.35 -9.69
C GLU A 137 3.86 -2.17 -8.36
N PHE A 138 4.40 -1.36 -7.44
CA PHE A 138 3.69 -1.06 -6.19
C PHE A 138 2.41 -0.26 -6.42
N ARG A 139 2.44 0.69 -7.37
CA ARG A 139 1.24 1.44 -7.75
C ARG A 139 0.14 0.50 -8.24
N ASN A 140 0.48 -0.44 -9.12
CA ASN A 140 -0.49 -1.38 -9.67
C ASN A 140 -1.04 -2.34 -8.59
N LEU A 141 -0.18 -2.79 -7.67
CA LEU A 141 -0.60 -3.61 -6.53
C LEU A 141 -1.57 -2.85 -5.63
N CYS A 142 -1.24 -1.63 -5.24
CA CYS A 142 -2.13 -0.79 -4.44
C CYS A 142 -3.48 -0.57 -5.15
N ALA A 143 -3.46 -0.28 -6.45
CA ALA A 143 -4.67 -0.09 -7.24
C ALA A 143 -5.54 -1.35 -7.28
N SER A 144 -4.94 -2.55 -7.36
CA SER A 144 -5.68 -3.82 -7.36
C SER A 144 -6.42 -4.09 -6.05
N TYR A 145 -5.95 -3.53 -4.95
CA TYR A 145 -6.58 -3.64 -3.62
C TYR A 145 -7.46 -2.44 -3.26
N GLY A 146 -7.59 -1.45 -4.16
CA GLY A 146 -8.30 -0.21 -3.86
C GLY A 146 -7.60 0.68 -2.84
N ILE A 147 -6.29 0.50 -2.65
CA ILE A 147 -5.45 1.27 -1.73
C ILE A 147 -4.83 2.45 -2.47
N THR A 148 -4.80 3.63 -1.86
CA THR A 148 -3.98 4.74 -2.34
C THR A 148 -2.50 4.44 -2.13
N GLN A 149 -1.70 4.39 -3.21
CA GLN A 149 -0.26 4.14 -3.12
C GLN A 149 0.45 5.08 -2.16
N GLY A 150 0.20 6.39 -2.32
CA GLY A 150 0.96 7.44 -1.65
C GLY A 150 2.35 7.63 -2.26
N THR A 151 3.08 8.58 -1.71
CA THR A 151 4.47 8.87 -2.07
C THR A 151 5.27 9.11 -0.81
N GLY A 152 6.58 8.94 -0.89
CA GLY A 152 7.50 9.26 0.20
C GLY A 152 8.92 9.33 -0.29
N ASP A 153 9.73 10.11 0.40
CA ASP A 153 11.18 10.15 0.24
C ASP A 153 11.83 9.88 1.60
N TRP A 154 12.38 8.71 1.73
CA TRP A 154 13.12 8.30 2.93
C TRP A 154 14.60 8.11 2.64
N SER A 155 15.12 8.79 1.61
CA SER A 155 16.52 8.66 1.15
C SER A 155 17.55 8.97 2.23
N THR A 156 17.19 9.76 3.24
CA THR A 156 18.04 10.05 4.41
C THR A 156 17.85 9.07 5.56
N ALA A 157 16.81 8.24 5.53
CA ALA A 157 16.56 7.26 6.58
C ALA A 157 17.46 6.04 6.38
N ASP A 158 18.16 5.63 7.42
CA ASP A 158 18.98 4.43 7.38
C ASP A 158 18.63 3.48 8.53
N ILE A 159 18.67 2.19 8.23
CA ILE A 159 18.60 1.13 9.22
C ILE A 159 20.02 0.60 9.36
N ALA A 160 20.67 0.93 10.47
CA ALA A 160 22.02 0.46 10.73
C ALA A 160 22.09 -1.08 10.63
N VAL A 161 23.06 -1.57 9.86
CA VAL A 161 23.36 -2.99 9.75
C VAL A 161 24.49 -3.31 10.71
N ASN A 162 24.19 -4.02 11.78
CA ASN A 162 25.18 -4.39 12.78
C ASN A 162 25.88 -5.73 12.50
N GLY A 163 25.64 -6.36 11.36
CA GLY A 163 26.23 -7.66 11.02
C GLY A 163 26.24 -7.96 9.53
N GLY A 164 27.24 -8.76 9.12
CA GLY A 164 27.25 -9.37 7.78
C GLY A 164 26.14 -10.39 7.63
N CYS A 165 25.83 -10.82 6.38
CA CYS A 165 24.94 -11.95 6.16
C CYS A 165 25.47 -13.18 6.88
N VAL A 166 24.87 -13.54 7.99
CA VAL A 166 25.07 -14.86 8.57
C VAL A 166 24.32 -15.81 7.66
N LYS A 167 25.06 -16.69 6.97
CA LYS A 167 24.50 -17.58 5.94
C LYS A 167 23.43 -18.56 6.46
N ASP A 168 23.23 -18.63 7.79
CA ASP A 168 22.54 -19.77 8.39
C ASP A 168 21.49 -19.40 9.46
N LYS A 169 20.71 -18.32 9.27
CA LYS A 169 19.42 -18.15 9.98
C LYS A 169 18.67 -16.98 9.41
N PRO A 170 17.66 -16.64 9.35
CA PRO A 170 16.23 -16.80 9.33
C PRO A 170 15.62 -16.94 7.92
N THR A 171 16.44 -16.98 6.85
CA THR A 171 15.94 -17.08 5.47
C THR A 171 15.17 -18.38 5.23
N GLU A 172 15.57 -19.48 5.85
CA GLU A 172 14.88 -20.75 5.67
C GLU A 172 13.54 -20.76 6.44
N GLU A 173 13.46 -20.10 7.58
CA GLU A 173 12.20 -19.97 8.33
C GLU A 173 11.23 -18.98 7.65
N ILE A 174 11.72 -17.84 7.16
CA ILE A 174 10.90 -16.88 6.41
C ILE A 174 10.52 -17.46 5.04
N TYR A 175 11.45 -18.07 4.34
CA TYR A 175 11.22 -18.71 3.04
C TYR A 175 10.29 -19.92 3.16
N ASN A 176 10.45 -20.75 4.17
CA ASN A 176 9.58 -21.88 4.44
C ASN A 176 8.20 -21.45 4.96
N PHE A 177 8.10 -20.31 5.59
CA PHE A 177 6.82 -19.73 5.98
C PHE A 177 6.06 -19.21 4.75
N VAL A 178 6.71 -18.43 3.89
CA VAL A 178 6.12 -17.92 2.64
C VAL A 178 5.74 -19.05 1.68
N THR A 179 6.58 -20.08 1.53
CA THR A 179 6.28 -21.24 0.67
C THR A 179 5.19 -22.17 1.19
N ARG A 180 4.78 -22.06 2.46
CA ARG A 180 3.63 -22.79 3.01
C ARG A 180 2.28 -22.10 2.73
N LEU A 181 2.30 -20.87 2.24
CA LEU A 181 1.10 -20.08 1.94
C LEU A 181 0.64 -20.21 0.48
N TYR A 182 1.40 -20.90 -0.35
CA TYR A 182 1.09 -21.25 -1.74
C TYR A 182 1.14 -22.78 -1.90
#